data_4f81c8f3870a9bb1b2618612b33de901
#
_entry.id   4f81c8f3870a9bb1b2618612b33de901
#
_cell.length_a   1.000
_cell.length_b   1.000
_cell.length_c   1.000
_cell.angle_alpha   90.00
_cell.angle_beta   90.00
_cell.angle_gamma   90.00
#
_symmetry.space_group_name_H-M   'P 1'
#
loop_
_entity.id
_entity.type
_entity.pdbx_description
1 polymer ?
#
loop_
_entity_poly.entity_id
_entity_poly.type
_entity_poly.pdbx_seq_one_letter_code
_entity_poly.pdbx_strand_id
1 'polypeptide(L)'
;AIAGDDEPVPVLGRSWVETAVDAATAHEFLRVVAGVLGPAQQRSAGLVLALFEAASTDIELAELAEQMTAQRAVTAEWIVDQLTRKAPLGADRTRQEALDTVWILMDPAVFDRLTRRRHWTVDHYQRWFADSIGRLLIGDVTPPEHTPTSRRHET
;
A
#
# COMPACT_ATOMS: atom_id res chain seq x y z
N ALA A 1 -5.19 -1.90 20.96
CA ALA A 1 -4.03 -2.45 20.22
C ALA A 1 -4.39 -2.65 18.73
N ILE A 2 -4.33 -1.57 17.95
CA ILE A 2 -4.75 -1.53 16.54
C ILE A 2 -3.83 -2.39 15.66
N ALA A 3 -2.62 -2.64 16.06
CA ALA A 3 -1.64 -3.37 15.24
C ALA A 3 -1.18 -4.71 15.85
N GLY A 4 -1.88 -5.24 16.83
CA GLY A 4 -1.69 -6.61 17.32
C GLY A 4 -0.70 -6.79 18.47
N ASP A 5 -0.12 -5.71 19.02
CA ASP A 5 0.68 -5.70 20.24
C ASP A 5 -0.01 -4.86 21.30
N ASP A 6 0.21 -5.16 22.57
CA ASP A 6 -0.42 -4.46 23.72
C ASP A 6 0.14 -3.05 23.95
N GLU A 7 1.22 -2.65 23.28
CA GLU A 7 1.79 -1.30 23.32
C GLU A 7 1.54 -0.53 22.02
N PRO A 8 1.26 0.79 22.07
CA PRO A 8 1.06 1.61 20.88
C PRO A 8 2.40 1.89 20.17
N VAL A 9 3.00 0.86 19.57
CA VAL A 9 4.20 1.01 18.75
C VAL A 9 3.80 1.51 17.37
N PRO A 10 4.44 2.54 16.82
CA PRO A 10 4.21 2.99 15.44
C PRO A 10 4.32 1.81 14.46
N VAL A 11 3.44 1.77 13.46
CA VAL A 11 3.41 0.67 12.47
C VAL A 11 4.79 0.44 11.86
N LEU A 12 5.54 1.50 11.56
CA LEU A 12 6.89 1.43 10.98
C LEU A 12 8.00 1.02 11.97
N GLY A 13 7.74 0.97 13.27
CA GLY A 13 8.70 0.51 14.28
C GLY A 13 8.71 -1.00 14.53
N ARG A 14 8.15 -1.81 13.64
CA ARG A 14 7.95 -3.24 13.82
C ARG A 14 8.91 -4.10 13.01
N SER A 15 9.14 -5.35 13.47
CA SER A 15 10.04 -6.31 12.84
C SER A 15 9.77 -6.60 11.36
N TRP A 16 8.51 -6.49 10.89
CA TRP A 16 8.16 -6.71 9.49
C TRP A 16 8.78 -5.67 8.54
N VAL A 17 9.13 -4.48 9.05
CA VAL A 17 9.77 -3.41 8.26
C VAL A 17 11.11 -3.89 7.70
N GLU A 18 11.91 -4.59 8.50
CA GLU A 18 13.19 -5.15 8.04
C GLU A 18 12.95 -6.15 6.89
N THR A 19 11.99 -7.05 7.05
CA THR A 19 11.62 -8.00 5.98
C THR A 19 11.18 -7.29 4.70
N ALA A 20 10.42 -6.21 4.82
CA ALA A 20 9.97 -5.42 3.68
C ALA A 20 11.15 -4.69 3.00
N VAL A 21 12.03 -4.07 3.79
CA VAL A 21 13.21 -3.36 3.27
C VAL A 21 14.17 -4.31 2.55
N ASP A 22 14.36 -5.52 3.07
CA ASP A 22 15.25 -6.55 2.51
C ASP A 22 14.66 -7.28 1.29
N ALA A 23 13.37 -7.08 0.98
CA ALA A 23 12.75 -7.68 -0.22
C ALA A 23 13.53 -7.32 -1.49
N ALA A 24 13.83 -8.31 -2.33
CA ALA A 24 14.69 -8.13 -3.50
C ALA A 24 14.01 -7.34 -4.63
N THR A 25 12.69 -7.41 -4.72
CA THR A 25 11.90 -6.79 -5.80
C THR A 25 10.78 -5.90 -5.26
N ALA A 26 10.31 -4.97 -6.09
CA ALA A 26 9.15 -4.14 -5.80
C ALA A 26 7.90 -5.01 -5.49
N HIS A 27 7.70 -6.09 -6.24
CA HIS A 27 6.57 -6.99 -6.06
C HIS A 27 6.62 -7.73 -4.71
N GLU A 28 7.78 -8.26 -4.33
CA GLU A 28 7.97 -8.90 -3.02
C GLU A 28 7.74 -7.91 -1.87
N PHE A 29 8.29 -6.70 -1.99
CA PHE A 29 8.07 -5.61 -1.04
C PHE A 29 6.56 -5.35 -0.84
N LEU A 30 5.83 -5.14 -1.93
CA LEU A 30 4.39 -4.85 -1.88
C LEU A 30 3.59 -6.01 -1.28
N ARG A 31 4.00 -7.26 -1.52
CA ARG A 31 3.36 -8.42 -0.89
C ARG A 31 3.57 -8.46 0.62
N VAL A 32 4.77 -8.13 1.10
CA VAL A 32 5.05 -8.04 2.55
C VAL A 32 4.19 -6.95 3.18
N VAL A 33 4.15 -5.75 2.58
CA VAL A 33 3.32 -4.63 3.05
C VAL A 33 1.84 -5.03 3.09
N ALA A 34 1.31 -5.61 2.01
CA ALA A 34 -0.08 -6.06 1.94
C ALA A 34 -0.41 -7.13 2.98
N GLY A 35 0.53 -8.05 3.24
CA GLY A 35 0.39 -9.11 4.23
C GLY A 35 0.30 -8.60 5.68
N VAL A 36 0.85 -7.43 5.96
CA VAL A 36 0.70 -6.74 7.25
C VAL A 36 -0.55 -5.87 7.28
N LEU A 37 -0.79 -5.12 6.20
CA LEU A 37 -1.91 -4.18 6.11
C LEU A 37 -3.27 -4.89 6.17
N GLY A 38 -3.44 -6.00 5.46
CA GLY A 38 -4.71 -6.73 5.40
C GLY A 38 -5.24 -7.13 6.79
N PRO A 39 -4.49 -7.92 7.59
CA PRO A 39 -4.90 -8.27 8.94
C PRO A 39 -5.07 -7.07 9.89
N ALA A 40 -4.23 -6.04 9.76
CA ALA A 40 -4.38 -4.81 10.53
C ALA A 40 -5.71 -4.10 10.22
N GLN A 41 -6.07 -3.95 8.95
CA GLN A 41 -7.35 -3.41 8.52
C GLN A 41 -8.52 -4.27 8.99
N GLN A 42 -8.40 -5.58 8.93
CA GLN A 42 -9.46 -6.48 9.41
C GLN A 42 -9.80 -6.25 10.88
N ARG A 43 -8.79 -5.97 11.71
CA ARG A 43 -8.98 -5.70 13.14
C ARG A 43 -9.49 -4.28 13.43
N SER A 44 -9.11 -3.31 12.62
CA SER A 44 -9.24 -1.90 12.99
C SER A 44 -10.15 -1.06 12.09
N ALA A 45 -10.42 -1.46 10.83
CA ALA A 45 -11.12 -0.60 9.88
C ALA A 45 -12.50 -0.13 10.38
N GLY A 46 -13.29 -1.02 10.97
CA GLY A 46 -14.59 -0.67 11.52
C GLY A 46 -14.52 0.34 12.66
N LEU A 47 -13.55 0.19 13.56
CA LEU A 47 -13.32 1.13 14.66
C LEU A 47 -12.85 2.50 14.17
N VAL A 48 -11.93 2.51 13.20
CA VAL A 48 -11.43 3.76 12.61
C VAL A 48 -12.52 4.53 11.90
N LEU A 49 -13.39 3.85 11.16
CA LEU A 49 -14.54 4.47 10.48
C LEU A 49 -15.56 5.03 11.49
N ALA A 50 -15.85 4.30 12.57
CA ALA A 50 -16.70 4.79 13.65
C ALA A 50 -16.10 6.03 14.34
N LEU A 51 -14.78 6.05 14.53
CA LEU A 51 -14.07 7.22 15.05
C LEU A 51 -14.24 8.44 14.12
N PHE A 52 -14.08 8.27 12.80
CA PHE A 52 -14.24 9.36 11.85
C PHE A 52 -15.67 9.91 11.80
N GLU A 53 -16.68 9.06 11.96
CA GLU A 53 -18.07 9.50 12.08
C GLU A 53 -18.29 10.32 13.37
N ALA A 54 -17.78 9.85 14.50
CA ALA A 54 -17.92 10.52 15.80
C ALA A 54 -17.11 11.82 15.91
N ALA A 55 -16.02 11.95 15.16
CA ALA A 55 -15.14 13.13 15.14
C ALA A 55 -15.85 14.44 14.80
N SER A 56 -16.99 14.37 14.11
CA SER A 56 -17.81 15.55 13.79
C SER A 56 -18.51 16.17 15.01
N THR A 57 -18.65 15.44 16.11
CA THR A 57 -19.40 15.83 17.31
C THR A 57 -18.56 15.91 18.58
N ASP A 58 -17.30 15.50 18.55
CA ASP A 58 -16.42 15.42 19.69
C ASP A 58 -15.00 15.86 19.32
N ILE A 59 -14.48 16.89 20.03
CA ILE A 59 -13.18 17.48 19.72
C ILE A 59 -12.01 16.53 20.01
N GLU A 60 -12.09 15.70 21.06
CA GLU A 60 -11.02 14.75 21.38
C GLU A 60 -10.95 13.65 20.32
N LEU A 61 -12.11 13.21 19.83
CA LEU A 61 -12.18 12.24 18.73
C LEU A 61 -11.74 12.85 17.39
N ALA A 62 -11.99 14.15 17.17
CA ALA A 62 -11.48 14.86 16.00
C ALA A 62 -9.95 14.92 16.00
N GLU A 63 -9.33 15.24 17.14
CA GLU A 63 -7.87 15.25 17.27
C GLU A 63 -7.26 13.85 17.03
N LEU A 64 -7.87 12.81 17.55
CA LEU A 64 -7.44 11.43 17.33
C LEU A 64 -7.57 11.03 15.83
N ALA A 65 -8.66 11.41 15.19
CA ALA A 65 -8.87 11.17 13.75
C ALA A 65 -7.79 11.85 12.90
N GLU A 66 -7.43 13.10 13.22
CA GLU A 66 -6.33 13.83 12.57
C GLU A 66 -4.97 13.11 12.76
N GLN A 67 -4.67 12.63 13.96
CA GLN A 67 -3.44 11.89 14.23
C GLN A 67 -3.38 10.59 13.40
N MET A 68 -4.48 9.85 13.30
CA MET A 68 -4.54 8.64 12.48
C MET A 68 -4.39 8.93 10.99
N THR A 69 -4.98 10.02 10.52
CA THR A 69 -4.84 10.47 9.12
C THR A 69 -3.39 10.86 8.82
N ALA A 70 -2.74 11.61 9.70
CA ALA A 70 -1.34 11.99 9.58
C ALA A 70 -0.41 10.75 9.58
N GLN A 71 -0.66 9.78 10.44
CA GLN A 71 0.13 8.55 10.49
C GLN A 71 -0.02 7.70 9.23
N ARG A 72 -1.21 7.66 8.64
CA ARG A 72 -1.43 7.00 7.34
C ARG A 72 -0.63 7.67 6.23
N ALA A 73 -0.56 9.00 6.22
CA ALA A 73 0.25 9.74 5.25
C ALA A 73 1.75 9.39 5.38
N VAL A 74 2.29 9.34 6.60
CA VAL A 74 3.67 8.92 6.87
C VAL A 74 3.93 7.50 6.37
N THR A 75 3.00 6.59 6.58
CA THR A 75 3.11 5.21 6.08
C THR A 75 3.11 5.17 4.55
N ALA A 76 2.26 5.94 3.89
CA ALA A 76 2.23 6.04 2.43
C ALA A 76 3.55 6.59 1.86
N GLU A 77 4.12 7.62 2.49
CA GLU A 77 5.44 8.16 2.12
C GLU A 77 6.53 7.09 2.23
N TRP A 78 6.58 6.37 3.34
CA TRP A 78 7.55 5.30 3.53
C TRP A 78 7.40 4.20 2.46
N ILE A 79 6.17 3.79 2.14
CA ILE A 79 5.91 2.80 1.09
C ILE A 79 6.44 3.28 -0.27
N VAL A 80 6.14 4.51 -0.66
CA VAL A 80 6.61 5.08 -1.93
C VAL A 80 8.13 5.19 -1.96
N ASP A 81 8.75 5.64 -0.87
CA ASP A 81 10.21 5.76 -0.78
C ASP A 81 10.91 4.40 -0.91
N GLN A 82 10.41 3.37 -0.24
CA GLN A 82 10.97 2.03 -0.36
C GLN A 82 10.72 1.42 -1.75
N LEU A 83 9.54 1.64 -2.31
CA LEU A 83 9.17 1.15 -3.63
C LEU A 83 10.09 1.74 -4.71
N THR A 84 10.33 3.05 -4.67
CA THR A 84 11.17 3.76 -5.66
C THR A 84 12.65 3.42 -5.56
N ARG A 85 13.12 2.90 -4.43
CA ARG A 85 14.46 2.32 -4.29
C ARG A 85 14.61 0.97 -5.00
N LYS A 86 13.52 0.26 -5.19
CA LYS A 86 13.50 -1.08 -5.81
C LYS A 86 13.18 -1.04 -7.30
N ALA A 87 12.35 -0.09 -7.72
CA ALA A 87 11.99 0.11 -9.12
C ALA A 87 11.60 1.57 -9.37
N PRO A 88 11.94 2.14 -10.54
CA PRO A 88 11.55 3.51 -10.87
C PRO A 88 10.04 3.61 -11.07
N LEU A 89 9.47 4.79 -10.79
CA LEU A 89 8.09 5.09 -11.18
C LEU A 89 7.96 5.08 -12.70
N GLY A 90 6.79 4.72 -13.19
CA GLY A 90 6.45 4.83 -14.61
C GLY A 90 6.67 6.26 -15.11
N ALA A 91 7.04 6.41 -16.41
CA ALA A 91 7.48 7.69 -16.99
C ALA A 91 6.46 8.83 -16.82
N ASP A 92 5.16 8.50 -16.80
CA ASP A 92 4.06 9.45 -16.67
C ASP A 92 3.56 9.61 -15.23
N ARG A 93 4.31 9.14 -14.22
CA ARG A 93 3.91 9.18 -12.81
C ARG A 93 4.75 10.16 -12.02
N THR A 94 4.09 11.06 -11.30
CA THR A 94 4.75 11.93 -10.34
C THR A 94 4.83 11.27 -8.97
N ARG A 95 5.78 11.72 -8.14
CA ARG A 95 5.86 11.27 -6.74
C ARG A 95 4.57 11.58 -5.97
N GLN A 96 3.94 12.73 -6.21
CA GLN A 96 2.70 13.11 -5.55
C GLN A 96 1.55 12.16 -5.92
N GLU A 97 1.39 11.82 -7.19
CA GLU A 97 0.40 10.82 -7.62
C GLU A 97 0.65 9.45 -6.99
N ALA A 98 1.92 9.07 -6.84
CA ALA A 98 2.27 7.82 -6.17
C ALA A 98 1.85 7.84 -4.69
N LEU A 99 2.11 8.92 -3.97
CA LEU A 99 1.68 9.11 -2.57
C LEU A 99 0.16 9.04 -2.43
N ASP A 100 -0.56 9.77 -3.27
CA ASP A 100 -2.02 9.83 -3.23
C ASP A 100 -2.64 8.47 -3.59
N THR A 101 -2.05 7.74 -4.55
CA THR A 101 -2.49 6.38 -4.93
C THR A 101 -2.35 5.40 -3.76
N VAL A 102 -1.19 5.36 -3.12
CA VAL A 102 -0.97 4.48 -1.97
C VAL A 102 -1.90 4.86 -0.82
N TRP A 103 -2.02 6.16 -0.52
CA TRP A 103 -2.87 6.68 0.55
C TRP A 103 -4.34 6.30 0.37
N ILE A 104 -4.88 6.38 -0.84
CA ILE A 104 -6.25 5.97 -1.17
C ILE A 104 -6.43 4.46 -1.07
N LEU A 105 -5.52 3.67 -1.64
CA LEU A 105 -5.66 2.21 -1.67
C LEU A 105 -5.56 1.58 -0.28
N MET A 106 -4.86 2.21 0.65
CA MET A 106 -4.76 1.78 2.05
C MET A 106 -5.82 2.40 2.98
N ASP A 107 -6.78 3.14 2.44
CA ASP A 107 -7.85 3.74 3.25
C ASP A 107 -8.74 2.67 3.90
N PRO A 108 -9.04 2.79 5.22
CA PRO A 108 -9.95 1.87 5.89
C PRO A 108 -11.32 1.74 5.23
N ALA A 109 -11.83 2.81 4.61
CA ALA A 109 -13.10 2.77 3.89
C ALA A 109 -13.03 1.93 2.61
N VAL A 110 -11.89 1.93 1.92
CA VAL A 110 -11.67 1.07 0.74
C VAL A 110 -11.67 -0.40 1.18
N PHE A 111 -10.93 -0.74 2.23
CA PHE A 111 -10.92 -2.08 2.80
C PHE A 111 -12.34 -2.55 3.21
N ASP A 112 -13.04 -1.72 3.97
CA ASP A 112 -14.39 -2.04 4.46
C ASP A 112 -15.39 -2.26 3.31
N ARG A 113 -15.37 -1.40 2.30
CA ARG A 113 -16.22 -1.54 1.12
C ARG A 113 -15.95 -2.82 0.34
N LEU A 114 -14.69 -3.19 0.16
CA LEU A 114 -14.33 -4.40 -0.56
C LEU A 114 -14.66 -5.66 0.25
N THR A 115 -14.34 -5.71 1.52
CA THR A 115 -14.53 -6.92 2.34
C THR A 115 -15.96 -7.08 2.83
N ARG A 116 -16.60 -6.03 3.34
CA ARG A 116 -17.97 -6.12 3.87
C ARG A 116 -19.04 -6.04 2.79
N ARG A 117 -18.89 -5.11 1.84
CA ARG A 117 -19.94 -4.89 0.84
C ARG A 117 -19.78 -5.72 -0.41
N ARG A 118 -18.55 -6.02 -0.80
CA ARG A 118 -18.25 -6.82 -1.99
C ARG A 118 -17.84 -8.26 -1.65
N HIS A 119 -17.82 -8.61 -0.37
CA HIS A 119 -17.51 -9.95 0.14
C HIS A 119 -16.14 -10.50 -0.27
N TRP A 120 -15.15 -9.60 -0.42
CA TRP A 120 -13.79 -10.02 -0.66
C TRP A 120 -13.20 -10.65 0.62
N THR A 121 -12.37 -11.66 0.44
CA THR A 121 -11.52 -12.15 1.52
C THR A 121 -10.37 -11.18 1.77
N VAL A 122 -9.78 -11.24 2.96
CA VAL A 122 -8.57 -10.45 3.28
C VAL A 122 -7.44 -10.79 2.30
N ASP A 123 -7.25 -12.06 1.96
CA ASP A 123 -6.25 -12.49 0.97
C ASP A 123 -6.49 -11.90 -0.41
N HIS A 124 -7.73 -11.78 -0.84
CA HIS A 124 -8.09 -11.13 -2.11
C HIS A 124 -7.72 -9.64 -2.07
N TYR A 125 -8.06 -8.93 -0.97
CA TYR A 125 -7.66 -7.53 -0.80
C TYR A 125 -6.15 -7.36 -0.82
N GLN A 126 -5.38 -8.21 -0.14
CA GLN A 126 -3.92 -8.14 -0.11
C GLN A 126 -3.30 -8.26 -1.51
N ARG A 127 -3.73 -9.26 -2.28
CA ARG A 127 -3.26 -9.43 -3.66
C ARG A 127 -3.62 -8.24 -4.53
N TRP A 128 -4.86 -7.81 -4.46
CA TRP A 128 -5.34 -6.65 -5.22
C TRP A 128 -4.58 -5.38 -4.87
N PHE A 129 -4.31 -5.13 -3.59
CA PHE A 129 -3.55 -3.96 -3.13
C PHE A 129 -2.14 -3.97 -3.72
N ALA A 130 -1.41 -5.07 -3.57
CA ALA A 130 -0.05 -5.20 -4.08
C ALA A 130 0.00 -5.07 -5.62
N ASP A 131 -0.87 -5.77 -6.33
CA ASP A 131 -0.92 -5.76 -7.78
C ASP A 131 -1.33 -4.39 -8.33
N SER A 132 -2.30 -3.73 -7.68
CA SER A 132 -2.77 -2.40 -8.10
C SER A 132 -1.68 -1.35 -7.98
N ILE A 133 -0.97 -1.31 -6.85
CA ILE A 133 0.15 -0.37 -6.67
C ILE A 133 1.24 -0.65 -7.71
N GLY A 134 1.63 -1.91 -7.89
CA GLY A 134 2.64 -2.28 -8.87
C GLY A 134 2.28 -1.80 -10.28
N ARG A 135 1.08 -2.09 -10.73
CA ARG A 135 0.60 -1.69 -12.08
C ARG A 135 0.42 -0.18 -12.24
N LEU A 136 -0.12 0.48 -11.21
CA LEU A 136 -0.40 1.92 -11.29
C LEU A 136 0.87 2.76 -11.21
N LEU A 137 1.87 2.34 -10.45
CA LEU A 137 3.03 3.18 -10.13
C LEU A 137 4.29 2.78 -10.89
N ILE A 138 4.56 1.49 -11.07
CA ILE A 138 5.81 1.02 -11.69
C ILE A 138 5.65 0.83 -13.20
N GLY A 139 4.44 0.57 -13.67
CA GLY A 139 4.15 0.25 -15.07
C GLY A 139 4.56 -1.17 -15.45
N ASP A 140 4.19 -1.57 -16.66
CA ASP A 140 4.67 -2.82 -17.24
C ASP A 140 6.14 -2.65 -17.65
N VAL A 141 7.03 -3.45 -17.08
CA VAL A 141 8.34 -3.68 -17.66
C VAL A 141 8.09 -4.55 -18.90
N THR A 142 7.77 -3.90 -20.02
CA THR A 142 7.75 -4.59 -21.32
C THR A 142 9.16 -5.12 -21.55
N PRO A 143 9.38 -6.44 -21.70
CA PRO A 143 10.69 -6.95 -22.07
C PRO A 143 11.13 -6.27 -23.36
N PRO A 144 12.43 -5.92 -23.50
CA PRO A 144 12.89 -5.32 -24.75
C PRO A 144 12.52 -6.24 -25.91
N GLU A 145 11.82 -5.69 -26.90
CA GLU A 145 11.51 -6.39 -28.13
C GLU A 145 12.80 -6.98 -28.69
N HIS A 146 12.83 -8.29 -28.81
CA HIS A 146 13.88 -8.98 -29.56
C HIS A 146 13.79 -8.51 -31.01
N THR A 147 14.65 -7.58 -31.40
CA THR A 147 14.86 -7.22 -32.79
C THR A 147 15.33 -8.48 -33.52
N PRO A 148 14.58 -9.02 -34.48
CA PRO A 148 15.04 -10.17 -35.21
C PRO A 148 16.26 -9.74 -36.01
N THR A 149 17.39 -10.35 -35.71
CA THR A 149 18.63 -10.19 -36.49
C THR A 149 18.35 -10.66 -37.91
N SER A 150 18.23 -9.71 -38.81
CA SER A 150 18.12 -9.98 -40.27
C SER A 150 19.37 -10.74 -40.73
N ARG A 151 19.24 -12.04 -40.94
CA ARG A 151 20.26 -12.82 -41.64
C ARG A 151 20.27 -12.32 -43.10
N ARG A 152 21.28 -11.56 -43.44
CA ARG A 152 21.62 -11.36 -44.85
C ARG A 152 22.10 -12.70 -45.39
N HIS A 153 21.33 -13.26 -46.32
CA HIS A 153 21.84 -14.27 -47.22
C HIS A 153 22.69 -13.54 -48.25
N GLU A 154 23.98 -13.77 -48.19
CA GLU A 154 24.86 -13.55 -49.33
C GLU A 154 24.82 -14.82 -50.21
N THR A 155 24.49 -14.62 -51.44
CA THR A 155 24.64 -15.58 -52.56
C THR A 155 25.96 -15.28 -53.24
#